data_340d9b8547fcebaaf27416f7eabd0802
#
_entry.id   340d9b8547fcebaaf27416f7eabd0802
#
_cell.length_a   1.000
_cell.length_b   1.000
_cell.length_c   1.000
_cell.angle_alpha   90.00
_cell.angle_beta   90.00
_cell.angle_gamma   90.00
#
_symmetry.space_group_name_H-M   'P 1'
#
loop_
_entity.id
_entity.type
_entity.pdbx_description
1 polymer ?
#
loop_
_entity_poly.entity_id
_entity_poly.type
_entity_poly.pdbx_seq_one_letter_code
_entity_poly.pdbx_strand_id
1 'polypeptide(L)'
;MFAPGGPWAVPWAQKVMPAIEELASRHPMQTLFTRFIPAARPGEGPGMWAQYYRRWADVTLAKIDAELVELMPSLARFVPPARVLDKHVYSPWTEGHLDGILNGSGINTLVITGGETDVCVLATVLGAVDRGFRVVLVMDAICSSADQTHDALMELYRSRFSEQIEAVTVEEVLDGWQYVNLEGLS
;
A
#
# COMPACT_ATOMS: atom_id res chain seq x y z
N MET A 1 -11.83 -5.21 -4.81
CA MET A 1 -12.42 -3.89 -5.16
C MET A 1 -11.63 -3.18 -6.26
N PHE A 2 -10.32 -3.14 -6.18
CA PHE A 2 -9.43 -2.38 -7.09
C PHE A 2 -9.01 -3.14 -8.35
N ALA A 3 -9.26 -4.45 -8.41
CA ALA A 3 -9.01 -5.27 -9.59
C ALA A 3 -9.94 -4.89 -10.77
N PRO A 4 -9.56 -5.22 -12.01
CA PRO A 4 -10.41 -4.98 -13.18
C PRO A 4 -11.81 -5.56 -12.97
N GLY A 5 -12.84 -4.74 -13.28
CA GLY A 5 -14.24 -5.09 -13.06
C GLY A 5 -14.76 -4.84 -11.63
N GLY A 6 -13.91 -4.50 -10.70
CA GLY A 6 -14.30 -4.07 -9.36
C GLY A 6 -14.90 -2.66 -9.32
N PRO A 7 -15.62 -2.30 -8.25
CA PRO A 7 -16.29 -1.01 -8.15
C PRO A 7 -15.32 0.20 -8.10
N TRP A 8 -14.08 -0.02 -7.71
CA TRP A 8 -12.99 0.98 -7.70
C TRP A 8 -11.80 0.48 -8.52
N ALA A 9 -12.06 -0.08 -9.69
CA ALA A 9 -11.01 -0.59 -10.55
C ALA A 9 -9.97 0.47 -10.88
N VAL A 10 -8.70 0.11 -10.70
CA VAL A 10 -7.54 0.93 -11.07
C VAL A 10 -6.98 0.39 -12.38
N PRO A 11 -7.14 1.10 -13.51
CA PRO A 11 -6.75 0.60 -14.83
C PRO A 11 -5.27 0.20 -14.94
N TRP A 12 -4.40 0.89 -14.21
CA TRP A 12 -2.95 0.66 -14.23
C TRP A 12 -2.47 -0.44 -13.29
N ALA A 13 -3.35 -0.97 -12.43
CA ALA A 13 -2.97 -2.03 -11.49
C ALA A 13 -2.30 -3.22 -12.19
N GLN A 14 -2.81 -3.63 -13.36
CA GLN A 14 -2.22 -4.73 -14.11
C GLN A 14 -0.80 -4.45 -14.64
N LYS A 15 -0.46 -3.19 -14.90
CA LYS A 15 0.87 -2.81 -15.39
C LYS A 15 1.92 -2.89 -14.28
N VAL A 16 1.55 -2.50 -13.06
CA VAL A 16 2.47 -2.45 -11.92
C VAL A 16 2.55 -3.78 -11.15
N MET A 17 1.58 -4.67 -11.37
CA MET A 17 1.49 -5.94 -10.64
C MET A 17 2.74 -6.81 -10.77
N PRO A 18 3.37 -6.99 -11.96
CA PRO A 18 4.59 -7.79 -12.08
C PRO A 18 5.73 -7.27 -11.20
N ALA A 19 5.91 -5.96 -11.09
CA ALA A 19 6.93 -5.35 -10.22
C ALA A 19 6.63 -5.60 -8.73
N ILE A 20 5.37 -5.48 -8.32
CA ILE A 20 4.94 -5.77 -6.95
C ILE A 20 5.14 -7.25 -6.60
N GLU A 21 4.78 -8.14 -7.51
CA GLU A 21 4.95 -9.59 -7.33
C GLU A 21 6.42 -9.98 -7.24
N GLU A 22 7.29 -9.37 -8.04
CA GLU A 22 8.73 -9.61 -7.99
C GLU A 22 9.30 -9.22 -6.62
N LEU A 23 9.00 -8.02 -6.12
CA LEU A 23 9.41 -7.56 -4.79
C LEU A 23 8.90 -8.49 -3.68
N ALA A 24 7.62 -8.85 -3.72
CA ALA A 24 7.02 -9.73 -2.72
C ALA A 24 7.64 -11.15 -2.77
N SER A 25 7.98 -11.64 -3.96
CA SER A 25 8.59 -12.96 -4.12
C SER A 25 10.00 -13.02 -3.55
N ARG A 26 10.78 -11.94 -3.69
CA ARG A 26 12.14 -11.82 -3.18
C ARG A 26 12.18 -11.61 -1.67
N HIS A 27 11.20 -10.90 -1.12
CA HIS A 27 11.19 -10.47 0.28
C HIS A 27 9.87 -10.79 1.00
N PRO A 28 9.37 -12.06 0.94
CA PRO A 28 8.05 -12.37 1.47
C PRO A 28 7.94 -12.20 2.99
N MET A 29 9.01 -12.44 3.74
CA MET A 29 9.02 -12.24 5.20
C MET A 29 8.99 -10.76 5.63
N GLN A 30 9.46 -9.87 4.78
CA GLN A 30 9.46 -8.41 4.97
C GLN A 30 8.25 -7.74 4.33
N THR A 31 7.39 -8.50 3.64
CA THR A 31 6.22 -7.96 2.95
C THR A 31 5.02 -7.89 3.88
N LEU A 32 4.39 -6.71 3.87
CA LEU A 32 3.11 -6.45 4.53
C LEU A 32 2.13 -5.86 3.52
N PHE A 33 1.10 -6.63 3.19
CA PHE A 33 0.01 -6.15 2.35
C PHE A 33 -1.00 -5.38 3.18
N THR A 34 -1.32 -4.14 2.79
CA THR A 34 -2.44 -3.41 3.38
C THR A 34 -3.71 -3.69 2.59
N ARG A 35 -4.80 -4.02 3.29
CA ARG A 35 -6.09 -4.35 2.69
C ARG A 35 -7.14 -3.36 3.20
N PHE A 36 -7.79 -2.66 2.27
CA PHE A 36 -8.85 -1.72 2.63
C PHE A 36 -10.17 -2.47 2.83
N ILE A 37 -10.73 -2.35 4.02
CA ILE A 37 -12.02 -2.93 4.39
C ILE A 37 -13.05 -1.79 4.49
N PRO A 38 -14.08 -1.77 3.64
CA PRO A 38 -15.09 -0.73 3.69
C PRO A 38 -16.01 -0.91 4.91
N ALA A 39 -16.82 0.12 5.20
CA ALA A 39 -17.81 0.05 6.27
C ALA A 39 -18.78 -1.12 6.09
N ALA A 40 -19.29 -1.66 7.19
CA ALA A 40 -20.22 -2.78 7.15
C ALA A 40 -21.52 -2.41 6.45
N ARG A 41 -22.03 -1.19 6.66
CA ARG A 41 -23.32 -0.72 6.11
C ARG A 41 -23.23 0.71 5.61
N PRO A 42 -24.16 1.12 4.70
CA PRO A 42 -24.30 2.50 4.28
C PRO A 42 -24.49 3.46 5.46
N GLY A 43 -23.73 4.56 5.46
CA GLY A 43 -23.81 5.58 6.50
C GLY A 43 -23.05 5.28 7.79
N GLU A 44 -22.35 4.16 7.90
CA GLU A 44 -21.44 3.86 8.99
C GLU A 44 -20.06 4.48 8.77
N GLY A 45 -19.33 4.69 9.89
CA GLY A 45 -18.00 5.28 9.91
C GLY A 45 -17.94 6.59 10.67
N PRO A 46 -16.76 7.03 11.11
CA PRO A 46 -16.58 8.26 11.86
C PRO A 46 -16.71 9.50 10.96
N GLY A 47 -17.43 10.53 11.44
CA GLY A 47 -17.48 11.84 10.80
C GLY A 47 -17.93 11.78 9.33
N MET A 48 -17.14 12.32 8.43
CA MET A 48 -17.44 12.38 7.00
C MET A 48 -17.36 11.02 6.28
N TRP A 49 -16.76 9.99 6.88
CA TRP A 49 -16.85 8.62 6.36
C TRP A 49 -18.29 8.11 6.33
N ALA A 50 -19.11 8.49 7.31
CA ALA A 50 -20.54 8.18 7.27
C ALA A 50 -21.23 8.78 6.04
N GLN A 51 -20.90 10.02 5.67
CA GLN A 51 -21.39 10.67 4.45
C GLN A 51 -20.83 10.00 3.18
N TYR A 52 -19.55 9.62 3.20
CA TYR A 52 -18.91 8.89 2.11
C TYR A 52 -19.65 7.58 1.82
N TYR A 53 -19.95 6.77 2.85
CA TYR A 53 -20.67 5.51 2.69
C TYR A 53 -22.18 5.64 2.49
N ARG A 54 -22.77 6.84 2.65
CA ARG A 54 -24.11 7.11 2.09
C ARG A 54 -24.06 7.27 0.58
N ARG A 55 -23.07 7.99 0.07
CA ARG A 55 -22.86 8.16 -1.37
C ARG A 55 -22.43 6.84 -2.04
N TRP A 56 -21.53 6.11 -1.43
CA TRP A 56 -20.98 4.85 -1.92
C TRP A 56 -21.62 3.64 -1.21
N ALA A 57 -22.95 3.65 -1.10
CA ALA A 57 -23.69 2.59 -0.39
C ALA A 57 -23.41 1.19 -0.96
N ASP A 58 -23.24 1.10 -2.28
CA ASP A 58 -23.07 -0.17 -2.99
C ASP A 58 -21.68 -0.80 -2.82
N VAL A 59 -20.72 -0.09 -2.21
CA VAL A 59 -19.38 -0.64 -1.90
C VAL A 59 -19.18 -0.97 -0.42
N THR A 60 -20.25 -1.03 0.36
CA THR A 60 -20.21 -1.50 1.75
C THR A 60 -20.24 -3.02 1.82
N LEU A 61 -19.73 -3.61 2.91
CA LEU A 61 -19.70 -5.08 3.10
C LEU A 61 -21.07 -5.74 3.03
N ALA A 62 -22.15 -4.99 3.32
CA ALA A 62 -23.52 -5.47 3.18
C ALA A 62 -23.98 -5.61 1.70
N LYS A 63 -23.22 -5.09 0.75
CA LYS A 63 -23.62 -4.98 -0.67
C LYS A 63 -22.66 -5.65 -1.64
N ILE A 64 -21.38 -5.70 -1.31
CA ILE A 64 -20.35 -6.30 -2.16
C ILE A 64 -20.14 -7.78 -1.80
N ASP A 65 -19.66 -8.55 -2.76
CA ASP A 65 -19.20 -9.91 -2.50
C ASP A 65 -17.94 -9.89 -1.62
N ALA A 66 -17.87 -10.79 -0.64
CA ALA A 66 -16.76 -10.88 0.31
C ALA A 66 -15.39 -11.05 -0.40
N GLU A 67 -15.36 -11.72 -1.54
CA GLU A 67 -14.14 -11.90 -2.34
C GLU A 67 -13.55 -10.59 -2.86
N LEU A 68 -14.35 -9.54 -3.02
CA LEU A 68 -13.88 -8.24 -3.51
C LEU A 68 -12.97 -7.50 -2.52
N VAL A 69 -12.99 -7.85 -1.24
CA VAL A 69 -12.07 -7.29 -0.24
C VAL A 69 -10.83 -8.14 -0.02
N GLU A 70 -10.79 -9.34 -0.57
CA GLU A 70 -9.61 -10.21 -0.45
C GLU A 70 -8.41 -9.70 -1.26
N LEU A 71 -7.22 -10.14 -0.88
CA LEU A 71 -6.04 -9.91 -1.70
C LEU A 71 -6.22 -10.56 -3.07
N MET A 72 -5.64 -9.93 -4.09
CA MET A 72 -5.59 -10.56 -5.41
C MET A 72 -4.86 -11.89 -5.32
N PRO A 73 -5.33 -12.95 -6.01
CA PRO A 73 -4.76 -14.29 -5.91
C PRO A 73 -3.24 -14.34 -6.16
N SER A 74 -2.74 -13.48 -7.05
CA SER A 74 -1.31 -13.37 -7.35
C SER A 74 -0.48 -12.86 -6.17
N LEU A 75 -1.07 -12.10 -5.24
CA LEU A 75 -0.42 -11.63 -4.03
C LEU A 75 -0.71 -12.54 -2.82
N ALA A 76 -1.91 -13.10 -2.75
CA ALA A 76 -2.32 -14.00 -1.67
C ALA A 76 -1.42 -15.23 -1.54
N ARG A 77 -0.81 -15.68 -2.65
CA ARG A 77 0.13 -16.81 -2.67
C ARG A 77 1.38 -16.60 -1.81
N PHE A 78 1.71 -15.36 -1.46
CA PHE A 78 2.85 -15.04 -0.60
C PHE A 78 2.48 -15.02 0.90
N VAL A 79 1.22 -15.20 1.25
CA VAL A 79 0.72 -15.22 2.63
C VAL A 79 0.37 -16.64 3.06
N PRO A 80 1.06 -17.20 4.06
CA PRO A 80 2.29 -16.75 4.70
C PRO A 80 3.52 -16.98 3.80
N PRO A 81 4.72 -16.44 4.09
CA PRO A 81 5.10 -15.71 5.31
C PRO A 81 4.79 -14.20 5.28
N ALA A 82 4.47 -13.62 4.12
CA ALA A 82 3.96 -12.24 4.08
C ALA A 82 2.75 -12.08 4.99
N ARG A 83 2.56 -10.87 5.49
CA ARG A 83 1.46 -10.53 6.41
C ARG A 83 0.43 -9.65 5.75
N VAL A 84 -0.77 -9.62 6.32
CA VAL A 84 -1.86 -8.74 5.89
C VAL A 84 -2.23 -7.81 7.03
N LEU A 85 -2.45 -6.55 6.72
CA LEU A 85 -2.95 -5.52 7.63
C LEU A 85 -4.24 -4.93 7.06
N ASP A 86 -5.34 -5.14 7.74
CA ASP A 86 -6.62 -4.52 7.42
C ASP A 86 -6.64 -3.07 7.91
N LYS A 87 -7.24 -2.20 7.13
CA LYS A 87 -7.43 -0.78 7.43
C LYS A 87 -8.78 -0.31 6.92
N HIS A 88 -9.42 0.62 7.64
CA HIS A 88 -10.75 1.12 7.33
C HIS A 88 -10.74 2.57 6.81
N VAL A 89 -9.56 3.19 6.74
CA VAL A 89 -9.31 4.51 6.19
C VAL A 89 -8.11 4.47 5.23
N TYR A 90 -7.80 5.57 4.57
CA TYR A 90 -6.71 5.59 3.59
C TYR A 90 -5.35 5.30 4.21
N SER A 91 -5.06 5.89 5.37
CA SER A 91 -3.78 5.74 6.05
C SER A 91 -3.73 4.45 6.89
N PRO A 92 -2.72 3.60 6.72
CA PRO A 92 -2.53 2.41 7.56
C PRO A 92 -2.05 2.76 8.99
N TRP A 93 -1.71 4.02 9.23
CA TRP A 93 -1.21 4.51 10.52
C TRP A 93 -2.31 4.85 11.51
N THR A 94 -3.51 5.20 11.01
CA THR A 94 -4.59 5.80 11.82
C THR A 94 -5.04 4.90 12.97
N GLU A 95 -5.06 3.59 12.76
CA GLU A 95 -5.53 2.61 13.76
C GLU A 95 -4.41 2.08 14.66
N GLY A 96 -3.16 2.54 14.44
CA GLY A 96 -2.00 2.19 15.28
C GLY A 96 -1.47 0.77 15.08
N HIS A 97 -2.13 -0.07 14.30
CA HIS A 97 -1.70 -1.46 14.09
C HIS A 97 -0.35 -1.55 13.37
N LEU A 98 -0.11 -0.67 12.39
CA LEU A 98 1.17 -0.63 11.68
C LEU A 98 2.31 -0.18 12.61
N ASP A 99 2.07 0.82 13.45
CA ASP A 99 3.02 1.25 14.47
C ASP A 99 3.40 0.08 15.40
N GLY A 100 2.40 -0.71 15.83
CA GLY A 100 2.60 -1.90 16.66
C GLY A 100 3.45 -2.98 15.98
N ILE A 101 3.32 -3.15 14.65
CA ILE A 101 4.11 -4.12 13.88
C ILE A 101 5.56 -3.65 13.74
N LEU A 102 5.78 -2.35 13.55
CA LEU A 102 7.11 -1.78 13.27
C LEU A 102 7.88 -1.42 14.53
N ASN A 103 7.20 -1.09 15.63
CA ASN A 103 7.84 -0.74 16.89
C ASN A 103 8.69 -1.90 17.44
N GLY A 104 9.96 -1.59 17.74
CA GLY A 104 10.90 -2.56 18.30
C GLY A 104 11.45 -3.58 17.29
N SER A 105 11.05 -3.51 16.02
CA SER A 105 11.53 -4.42 14.97
C SER A 105 12.91 -4.06 14.41
N GLY A 106 13.42 -2.85 14.72
CA GLY A 106 14.64 -2.29 14.12
C GLY A 106 14.49 -1.82 12.68
N ILE A 107 13.25 -1.85 12.13
CA ILE A 107 12.96 -1.36 10.79
C ILE A 107 13.03 0.18 10.79
N ASN A 108 13.82 0.75 9.90
CA ASN A 108 13.97 2.18 9.70
C ASN A 108 13.65 2.62 8.26
N THR A 109 13.43 1.68 7.37
CA THR A 109 13.20 1.91 5.94
C THR A 109 11.94 1.18 5.49
N LEU A 110 11.10 1.86 4.73
CA LEU A 110 9.88 1.30 4.14
C LEU A 110 9.94 1.42 2.62
N VAL A 111 9.84 0.28 1.94
CA VAL A 111 9.66 0.21 0.49
C VAL A 111 8.16 0.20 0.22
N ILE A 112 7.66 1.22 -0.49
CA ILE A 112 6.23 1.43 -0.71
C ILE A 112 5.85 1.21 -2.17
N THR A 113 4.84 0.37 -2.38
CA THR A 113 4.26 0.00 -3.68
C THR A 113 2.73 -0.04 -3.61
N GLY A 114 2.08 -0.20 -4.75
CA GLY A 114 0.63 -0.43 -4.86
C GLY A 114 -0.17 0.80 -5.23
N GLY A 115 -1.40 0.89 -4.79
CA GLY A 115 -2.34 1.96 -5.20
C GLY A 115 -3.27 2.44 -4.08
N GLU A 116 -3.90 3.58 -4.25
CA GLU A 116 -3.68 4.54 -5.33
C GLU A 116 -2.64 5.58 -4.90
N THR A 117 -1.82 6.03 -5.85
CA THR A 117 -0.69 6.96 -5.62
C THR A 117 -1.11 8.21 -4.86
N ASP A 118 -2.25 8.78 -5.20
CA ASP A 118 -2.80 10.04 -4.69
C ASP A 118 -3.78 9.85 -3.53
N VAL A 119 -3.99 8.63 -3.07
CA VAL A 119 -4.91 8.31 -1.97
C VAL A 119 -4.19 7.53 -0.87
N CYS A 120 -4.19 6.20 -0.95
CA CYS A 120 -3.63 5.34 0.10
C CYS A 120 -2.09 5.40 0.15
N VAL A 121 -1.44 5.46 -1.01
CA VAL A 121 0.03 5.58 -1.09
C VAL A 121 0.47 6.92 -0.50
N LEU A 122 -0.16 8.04 -0.90
CA LEU A 122 0.10 9.35 -0.32
C LEU A 122 -0.03 9.36 1.21
N ALA A 123 -1.14 8.83 1.73
CA ALA A 123 -1.38 8.79 3.17
C ALA A 123 -0.36 7.90 3.90
N THR A 124 0.11 6.83 3.26
CA THR A 124 1.15 5.94 3.80
C THR A 124 2.50 6.62 3.83
N VAL A 125 2.89 7.25 2.72
CA VAL A 125 4.18 7.94 2.54
C VAL A 125 4.32 9.08 3.53
N LEU A 126 3.35 9.99 3.61
CA LEU A 126 3.40 11.11 4.54
C LEU A 126 3.45 10.65 6.00
N GLY A 127 2.66 9.64 6.34
CA GLY A 127 2.70 9.08 7.70
C GLY A 127 4.01 8.37 8.03
N ALA A 128 4.72 7.81 7.04
CA ALA A 128 6.06 7.25 7.22
C ALA A 128 7.11 8.35 7.43
N VAL A 129 7.06 9.40 6.62
CA VAL A 129 7.93 10.58 6.75
C VAL A 129 7.79 11.22 8.12
N ASP A 130 6.55 11.46 8.59
CA ASP A 130 6.27 12.05 9.90
C ASP A 130 6.80 11.20 11.07
N ARG A 131 6.99 9.90 10.87
CA ARG A 131 7.54 8.96 11.85
C ARG A 131 9.06 8.79 11.74
N GLY A 132 9.69 9.47 10.80
CA GLY A 132 11.15 9.44 10.60
C GLY A 132 11.67 8.21 9.85
N PHE A 133 10.80 7.46 9.16
CA PHE A 133 11.25 6.38 8.29
C PHE A 133 11.91 6.93 7.03
N ARG A 134 12.97 6.27 6.58
CA ARG A 134 13.44 6.37 5.21
C ARG A 134 12.38 5.74 4.29
N VAL A 135 11.89 6.49 3.32
CA VAL A 135 10.87 6.03 2.39
C VAL A 135 11.51 5.77 1.02
N VAL A 136 11.41 4.53 0.56
CA VAL A 136 11.77 4.12 -0.79
C VAL A 136 10.48 3.92 -1.57
N LEU A 137 10.16 4.86 -2.46
CA LEU A 137 8.94 4.81 -3.26
C LEU A 137 9.25 4.25 -4.64
N VAL A 138 8.66 3.10 -4.97
CA VAL A 138 8.95 2.37 -6.20
C VAL A 138 8.04 2.88 -7.32
N MET A 139 8.57 3.74 -8.18
CA MET A 139 7.82 4.56 -9.12
C MET A 139 7.10 3.76 -10.21
N ASP A 140 7.68 2.64 -10.63
CA ASP A 140 7.11 1.70 -11.61
C ASP A 140 6.26 0.58 -10.98
N ALA A 141 6.08 0.65 -9.64
CA ALA A 141 5.23 -0.26 -8.85
C ALA A 141 4.09 0.46 -8.11
N ILE A 142 3.80 1.72 -8.44
CA ILE A 142 2.64 2.46 -7.92
C ILE A 142 1.72 2.88 -9.06
N CYS A 143 0.41 2.97 -8.76
CA CYS A 143 -0.61 3.30 -9.75
C CYS A 143 -1.76 4.10 -9.15
N SER A 144 -2.54 4.75 -10.01
CA SER A 144 -3.78 5.43 -9.64
C SER A 144 -4.85 5.23 -10.72
N SER A 145 -6.09 5.53 -10.37
CA SER A 145 -7.21 5.64 -11.31
C SER A 145 -7.28 6.99 -12.02
N ALA A 146 -6.48 7.98 -11.56
CA ALA A 146 -6.46 9.35 -12.08
C ALA A 146 -5.03 9.74 -12.48
N ASP A 147 -4.77 9.82 -13.79
CA ASP A 147 -3.43 10.12 -14.35
C ASP A 147 -2.92 11.49 -13.88
N GLN A 148 -3.77 12.52 -13.92
CA GLN A 148 -3.37 13.88 -13.59
C GLN A 148 -2.87 14.02 -12.14
N THR A 149 -3.56 13.43 -11.18
CA THR A 149 -3.14 13.47 -9.77
C THR A 149 -1.96 12.55 -9.51
N HIS A 150 -1.88 11.41 -10.20
CA HIS A 150 -0.71 10.55 -10.19
C HIS A 150 0.54 11.32 -10.60
N ASP A 151 0.54 11.96 -11.78
CA ASP A 151 1.69 12.71 -12.31
C ASP A 151 2.09 13.86 -11.39
N ALA A 152 1.12 14.60 -10.84
CA ALA A 152 1.37 15.67 -9.89
C ALA A 152 2.05 15.16 -8.61
N LEU A 153 1.65 14.01 -8.10
CA LEU A 153 2.27 13.39 -6.93
C LEU A 153 3.67 12.86 -7.24
N MET A 154 3.90 12.31 -8.44
CA MET A 154 5.22 11.88 -8.88
C MET A 154 6.22 13.04 -8.85
N GLU A 155 5.80 14.21 -9.34
CA GLU A 155 6.61 15.44 -9.27
C GLU A 155 6.81 15.90 -7.83
N LEU A 156 5.75 15.89 -7.01
CA LEU A 156 5.82 16.28 -5.61
C LEU A 156 6.82 15.43 -4.81
N TYR A 157 6.78 14.13 -4.98
CA TYR A 157 7.68 13.20 -4.28
C TYR A 157 9.14 13.44 -4.65
N ARG A 158 9.43 13.67 -5.94
CA ARG A 158 10.80 13.92 -6.42
C ARG A 158 11.34 15.28 -6.01
N SER A 159 10.51 16.32 -6.01
CA SER A 159 10.97 17.69 -5.82
C SER A 159 10.86 18.16 -4.37
N ARG A 160 9.72 17.90 -3.70
CA ARG A 160 9.44 18.48 -2.38
C ARG A 160 9.98 17.65 -1.23
N PHE A 161 10.03 16.33 -1.38
CA PHE A 161 10.38 15.39 -0.32
C PHE A 161 11.69 14.63 -0.58
N SER A 162 12.56 15.16 -1.42
CA SER A 162 13.80 14.52 -1.86
C SER A 162 14.78 14.11 -0.74
N GLU A 163 14.64 14.71 0.45
CA GLU A 163 15.45 14.35 1.62
C GLU A 163 14.90 13.13 2.39
N GLN A 164 13.59 12.86 2.28
CA GLN A 164 12.92 11.78 3.02
C GLN A 164 12.46 10.64 2.12
N ILE A 165 12.25 10.92 0.82
CA ILE A 165 11.71 9.97 -0.16
C ILE A 165 12.72 9.76 -1.27
N GLU A 166 13.11 8.50 -1.45
CA GLU A 166 13.88 8.05 -2.61
C GLU A 166 12.92 7.48 -3.64
N ALA A 167 12.82 8.16 -4.79
CA ALA A 167 11.99 7.72 -5.92
C ALA A 167 12.83 6.85 -6.85
N VAL A 168 12.59 5.55 -6.84
CA VAL A 168 13.41 4.54 -7.50
C VAL A 168 12.55 3.59 -8.36
N THR A 169 13.20 2.76 -9.18
CA THR A 169 12.57 1.66 -9.90
C THR A 169 12.64 0.36 -9.11
N VAL A 170 11.85 -0.66 -9.51
CA VAL A 170 11.93 -1.99 -8.92
C VAL A 170 13.32 -2.61 -9.10
N GLU A 171 13.98 -2.39 -10.25
CA GLU A 171 15.32 -2.88 -10.52
C GLU A 171 16.34 -2.32 -9.52
N GLU A 172 16.30 -1.01 -9.28
CA GLU A 172 17.18 -0.35 -8.29
C GLU A 172 16.96 -0.87 -6.86
N VAL A 173 15.69 -1.17 -6.50
CA VAL A 173 15.40 -1.78 -5.19
C VAL A 173 15.99 -3.18 -5.10
N LEU A 174 15.80 -4.02 -6.12
CA LEU A 174 16.27 -5.40 -6.12
C LEU A 174 17.80 -5.48 -6.13
N ASP A 175 18.48 -4.57 -6.80
CA ASP A 175 19.94 -4.47 -6.81
C ASP A 175 20.50 -4.00 -5.47
N GLY A 176 19.82 -3.05 -4.82
CA GLY A 176 20.23 -2.45 -3.55
C GLY A 176 19.81 -3.23 -2.32
N TRP A 177 18.68 -3.95 -2.37
CA TRP A 177 18.14 -4.70 -1.24
C TRP A 177 18.64 -6.14 -1.26
N GLN A 178 19.87 -6.36 -0.82
CA GLN A 178 20.42 -7.70 -0.68
C GLN A 178 20.14 -8.27 0.71
N TYR A 179 19.83 -9.55 0.78
CA TYR A 179 19.78 -10.30 2.03
C TYR A 179 21.18 -10.33 2.64
N VAL A 180 21.36 -9.67 3.77
CA VAL A 180 22.50 -9.98 4.65
C VAL A 180 22.16 -11.30 5.33
N ASN A 181 22.70 -12.38 4.83
CA ASN A 181 22.59 -13.69 5.46
C ASN A 181 23.40 -13.66 6.76
N LEU A 182 22.73 -13.53 7.91
CA LEU A 182 23.36 -13.48 9.24
C LEU A 182 23.85 -14.87 9.73
N GLU A 183 23.80 -15.89 8.89
CA GLU A 183 24.29 -17.25 9.24
C GLU A 183 25.83 -17.38 9.33
N GLY A 184 26.57 -16.27 9.16
CA GLY A 184 28.05 -16.25 9.21
C GLY A 184 28.67 -15.55 10.41
N LEU A 185 27.90 -15.12 11.40
CA LEU A 185 28.39 -14.45 12.61
C LEU A 185 28.07 -15.28 13.87
N SER A 186 28.65 -16.47 13.94
CA SER A 186 28.74 -17.26 15.18
C SER A 186 30.19 -17.33 15.68
#